data_fc91b6edbd79befa6bc58733bbc53ed9
#
_entry.id   fc91b6edbd79befa6bc58733bbc53ed9
#
_cell.length_a   1.000
_cell.length_b   1.000
_cell.length_c   1.000
_cell.angle_alpha   90.00
_cell.angle_beta   90.00
_cell.angle_gamma   90.00
#
_symmetry.space_group_name_H-M   'P 1'
#
loop_
_entity.id
_entity.type
_entity.pdbx_description
1 polymer ?
#
loop_
_entity_poly.entity_id
_entity_poly.type
_entity_poly.pdbx_seq_one_letter_code
_entity_poly.pdbx_strand_id
1 'polypeptide(L)'
;MNATQLNVVGWSRGLFVAAGVCLLPMTQFAYAQGSDDQYEITVKIEMPGMAMPPMSQRMCVKKGAGDQDFIPRQDNCRVSDTTRSGSRLTFKMTCTGNNPMTGTGDFTFVANGYNGQIRMRGKMEGQEMAITQTIDARRVGGCTAR
;
A
#
# COMPACT_ATOMS: atom_id res chain seq x y z
N MET A 1 3.47 -27.50 -59.52
CA MET A 1 4.43 -27.61 -60.66
C MET A 1 5.80 -27.23 -60.12
N ASN A 2 6.71 -28.19 -60.23
CA ASN A 2 8.17 -28.15 -60.19
C ASN A 2 8.86 -27.69 -58.88
N ALA A 3 9.38 -28.50 -58.00
CA ALA A 3 10.50 -29.48 -58.17
C ALA A 3 11.76 -28.83 -58.75
N THR A 4 12.82 -28.76 -57.96
CA THR A 4 14.14 -29.24 -58.36
C THR A 4 15.06 -29.34 -57.13
N GLN A 5 15.51 -30.54 -56.91
CA GLN A 5 16.65 -31.01 -56.15
C GLN A 5 17.97 -30.41 -56.63
N LEU A 6 19.00 -30.39 -55.81
CA LEU A 6 20.27 -31.04 -56.08
C LEU A 6 21.28 -30.92 -54.95
N ASN A 7 21.66 -32.07 -54.47
CA ASN A 7 22.85 -32.47 -53.74
C ASN A 7 24.14 -31.75 -54.08
N VAL A 8 25.04 -31.61 -53.10
CA VAL A 8 26.46 -31.99 -53.24
C VAL A 8 27.05 -32.38 -51.89
N VAL A 9 27.67 -33.54 -51.91
CA VAL A 9 28.48 -34.22 -50.92
C VAL A 9 29.82 -33.49 -50.74
N GLY A 10 30.30 -33.40 -49.51
CA GLY A 10 31.65 -32.97 -49.21
C GLY A 10 32.11 -33.50 -47.84
N TRP A 11 32.80 -34.60 -47.84
CA TRP A 11 33.49 -35.21 -46.70
C TRP A 11 34.71 -34.36 -46.31
N SER A 12 34.77 -33.96 -45.01
CA SER A 12 36.06 -33.62 -44.42
C SER A 12 36.05 -34.03 -42.95
N ARG A 13 36.95 -35.00 -42.64
CA ARG A 13 37.26 -35.49 -41.31
C ARG A 13 38.02 -34.40 -40.56
N GLY A 14 37.42 -33.83 -39.53
CA GLY A 14 38.07 -32.95 -38.54
C GLY A 14 37.73 -33.44 -37.15
N LEU A 15 38.71 -34.02 -36.44
CA LEU A 15 38.64 -34.29 -35.01
C LEU A 15 38.49 -32.94 -34.27
N PHE A 16 37.32 -32.65 -33.73
CA PHE A 16 37.17 -31.59 -32.75
C PHE A 16 36.97 -32.21 -31.37
N VAL A 17 38.00 -32.01 -30.54
CA VAL A 17 37.95 -32.25 -29.09
C VAL A 17 36.88 -31.29 -28.53
N ALA A 18 35.74 -31.85 -28.13
CA ALA A 18 34.68 -31.07 -27.46
C ALA A 18 35.08 -30.83 -26.00
N ALA A 19 35.65 -29.65 -25.73
CA ALA A 19 35.72 -29.14 -24.39
C ALA A 19 34.29 -28.76 -23.95
N GLY A 20 33.68 -29.61 -23.12
CA GLY A 20 32.35 -29.39 -22.56
C GLY A 20 32.37 -28.21 -21.56
N VAL A 21 31.96 -27.05 -22.02
CA VAL A 21 31.62 -25.92 -21.11
C VAL A 21 30.23 -26.22 -20.53
N CYS A 22 30.18 -26.70 -19.27
CA CYS A 22 28.97 -26.80 -18.51
C CYS A 22 28.47 -25.39 -18.21
N LEU A 23 27.60 -24.87 -19.05
CA LEU A 23 26.77 -23.68 -18.77
C LEU A 23 25.72 -24.09 -17.73
N LEU A 24 26.00 -23.82 -16.44
CA LEU A 24 25.00 -23.89 -15.39
C LEU A 24 23.99 -22.81 -15.66
N PRO A 25 22.68 -23.10 -15.77
CA PRO A 25 21.67 -22.09 -15.84
C PRO A 25 21.63 -21.38 -14.49
N MET A 26 22.09 -20.13 -14.43
CA MET A 26 21.80 -19.23 -13.32
C MET A 26 20.29 -18.96 -13.32
N THR A 27 19.54 -19.71 -12.51
CA THR A 27 18.15 -19.41 -12.22
C THR A 27 18.13 -18.07 -11.48
N GLN A 28 17.88 -17.00 -12.22
CA GLN A 28 17.58 -15.71 -11.63
C GLN A 28 16.23 -15.88 -10.90
N PHE A 29 16.27 -15.93 -9.57
CA PHE A 29 15.09 -15.75 -8.75
C PHE A 29 14.63 -14.31 -8.98
N ALA A 30 13.73 -14.10 -9.92
CA ALA A 30 12.98 -12.88 -10.04
C ALA A 30 12.13 -12.76 -8.76
N TYR A 31 12.60 -12.00 -7.80
CA TYR A 31 11.75 -11.55 -6.71
C TYR A 31 10.67 -10.70 -7.36
N ALA A 32 9.48 -11.24 -7.44
CA ALA A 32 8.29 -10.48 -7.77
C ALA A 32 8.12 -9.43 -6.66
N GLN A 33 8.68 -8.24 -6.90
CA GLN A 33 8.42 -7.09 -6.05
C GLN A 33 6.94 -6.78 -6.23
N GLY A 34 6.15 -7.06 -5.20
CA GLY A 34 4.75 -6.68 -5.16
C GLY A 34 4.63 -5.20 -5.56
N SER A 35 3.66 -4.88 -6.40
CA SER A 35 3.44 -3.51 -6.90
C SER A 35 3.04 -2.53 -5.80
N ASP A 36 2.63 -3.04 -4.64
CA ASP A 36 2.01 -2.29 -3.55
C ASP A 36 2.93 -2.21 -2.33
N ASP A 37 2.83 -1.14 -1.57
CA ASP A 37 3.58 -0.94 -0.34
C ASP A 37 2.79 -1.43 0.88
N GLN A 38 3.42 -2.21 1.75
CA GLN A 38 2.83 -2.66 3.00
C GLN A 38 3.16 -1.69 4.13
N TYR A 39 2.12 -1.22 4.80
CA TYR A 39 2.22 -0.40 6.00
C TYR A 39 1.76 -1.17 7.23
N GLU A 40 2.48 -1.02 8.33
CA GLU A 40 2.01 -1.34 9.67
C GLU A 40 1.47 -0.06 10.30
N ILE A 41 0.19 -0.09 10.65
CA ILE A 41 -0.53 1.08 11.15
C ILE A 41 -0.91 0.83 12.59
N THR A 42 -0.49 1.70 13.48
CA THR A 42 -0.90 1.72 14.88
C THR A 42 -1.92 2.85 15.08
N VAL A 43 -3.08 2.51 15.63
CA VAL A 43 -4.16 3.45 15.93
C VAL A 43 -4.39 3.46 17.43
N LYS A 44 -4.33 4.65 18.02
CA LYS A 44 -4.73 4.93 19.41
C LYS A 44 -6.00 5.76 19.40
N ILE A 45 -7.03 5.29 20.10
CA ILE A 45 -8.31 5.97 20.21
C ILE A 45 -8.45 6.51 21.63
N GLU A 46 -8.74 7.82 21.73
CA GLU A 46 -8.97 8.50 22.97
C GLU A 46 -10.38 9.10 22.98
N MET A 47 -11.12 8.80 24.03
CA MET A 47 -12.47 9.34 24.32
C MET A 47 -12.50 9.86 25.76
N PRO A 48 -13.33 10.87 26.08
CA PRO A 48 -13.48 11.35 27.45
C PRO A 48 -13.84 10.20 28.41
N GLY A 49 -13.02 10.02 29.43
CA GLY A 49 -13.23 8.98 30.46
C GLY A 49 -12.91 7.54 30.04
N MET A 50 -12.39 7.32 28.84
CA MET A 50 -12.05 5.99 28.35
C MET A 50 -10.74 6.01 27.56
N ALA A 51 -9.78 5.19 27.96
CA ALA A 51 -8.55 4.94 27.22
C ALA A 51 -8.57 3.53 26.62
N MET A 52 -8.47 3.43 25.30
CA MET A 52 -8.38 2.15 24.61
C MET A 52 -6.91 1.80 24.36
N PRO A 53 -6.51 0.52 24.48
CA PRO A 53 -5.17 0.11 24.09
C PRO A 53 -4.93 0.35 22.59
N PRO A 54 -3.70 0.70 22.19
CA PRO A 54 -3.37 0.84 20.78
C PRO A 54 -3.62 -0.46 20.01
N MET A 55 -4.16 -0.33 18.81
CA MET A 55 -4.39 -1.45 17.89
C MET A 55 -3.44 -1.32 16.70
N SER A 56 -2.82 -2.42 16.31
CA SER A 56 -1.97 -2.46 15.13
C SER A 56 -2.55 -3.36 14.06
N GLN A 57 -2.48 -2.90 12.80
CA GLN A 57 -2.94 -3.64 11.64
C GLN A 57 -2.00 -3.41 10.45
N ARG A 58 -2.03 -4.31 9.47
CA ARG A 58 -1.28 -4.15 8.22
C ARG A 58 -2.22 -3.82 7.08
N MET A 59 -1.81 -2.88 6.27
CA MET A 59 -2.56 -2.41 5.10
C MET A 59 -1.64 -2.36 3.88
N CYS A 60 -2.17 -2.75 2.72
CA CYS A 60 -1.51 -2.59 1.44
C CYS A 60 -2.00 -1.31 0.77
N VAL A 61 -1.08 -0.48 0.35
CA VAL A 61 -1.34 0.75 -0.40
C VAL A 61 -0.66 0.64 -1.75
N LYS A 62 -1.39 0.89 -2.82
CA LYS A 62 -0.86 0.85 -4.19
C LYS A 62 0.27 1.85 -4.37
N LYS A 63 1.31 1.48 -5.09
CA LYS A 63 2.34 2.44 -5.51
C LYS A 63 1.71 3.53 -6.36
N GLY A 64 2.01 4.80 -6.00
CA GLY A 64 1.37 5.94 -6.65
C GLY A 64 -0.05 6.22 -6.19
N ALA A 65 -0.46 5.64 -5.07
CA ALA A 65 -1.73 5.92 -4.42
C ALA A 65 -1.91 7.43 -4.18
N GLY A 66 -3.13 7.90 -4.34
CA GLY A 66 -3.48 9.29 -4.05
C GLY A 66 -3.72 9.52 -2.56
N ASP A 67 -3.85 10.78 -2.18
CA ASP A 67 -4.08 11.17 -0.78
C ASP A 67 -5.29 10.48 -0.13
N GLN A 68 -6.32 10.19 -0.91
CA GLN A 68 -7.53 9.50 -0.47
C GLN A 68 -7.29 8.06 0.01
N ASP A 69 -6.24 7.42 -0.45
CA ASP A 69 -5.94 6.02 -0.12
C ASP A 69 -5.28 5.88 1.27
N PHE A 70 -4.79 6.99 1.82
CA PHE A 70 -4.22 7.06 3.16
C PHE A 70 -5.25 7.45 4.24
N ILE A 71 -6.44 7.89 3.82
CA ILE A 71 -7.51 8.27 4.74
C ILE A 71 -8.36 7.04 5.06
N PRO A 72 -8.56 6.70 6.35
CA PRO A 72 -9.41 5.57 6.73
C PRO A 72 -10.82 5.70 6.16
N ARG A 73 -11.27 4.68 5.44
CA ARG A 73 -12.61 4.64 4.87
C ARG A 73 -13.59 3.99 5.86
N GLN A 74 -14.74 4.61 6.01
CA GLN A 74 -15.87 4.07 6.76
C GLN A 74 -17.11 4.26 5.90
N ASP A 75 -17.96 3.26 5.81
CA ASP A 75 -19.09 3.21 4.87
C ASP A 75 -20.09 4.36 5.04
N ASN A 76 -20.22 4.87 6.26
CA ASN A 76 -21.12 5.96 6.59
C ASN A 76 -20.44 7.33 6.69
N CYS A 77 -19.16 7.45 6.28
CA CYS A 77 -18.40 8.68 6.36
C CYS A 77 -17.99 9.18 4.97
N ARG A 78 -18.13 10.48 4.77
CA ARG A 78 -17.65 11.20 3.58
C ARG A 78 -16.47 12.08 3.94
N VAL A 79 -15.43 11.99 3.14
CA VAL A 79 -14.26 12.88 3.19
C VAL A 79 -14.45 14.04 2.22
N SER A 80 -14.14 15.25 2.65
CA SER A 80 -14.18 16.49 1.86
C SER A 80 -13.01 17.41 2.21
N ASP A 81 -12.86 18.49 1.45
CA ASP A 81 -11.86 19.54 1.67
C ASP A 81 -10.44 18.99 1.87
N THR A 82 -10.10 17.98 1.09
CA THR A 82 -8.76 17.39 1.10
C THR A 82 -7.77 18.37 0.50
N THR A 83 -6.78 18.75 1.26
CA THR A 83 -5.73 19.69 0.86
C THR A 83 -4.36 19.13 1.20
N ARG A 84 -3.46 19.09 0.22
CA ARG A 84 -2.05 18.72 0.37
C ARG A 84 -1.16 19.96 0.30
N SER A 85 -0.34 20.16 1.32
CA SER A 85 0.68 21.21 1.35
C SER A 85 2.02 20.61 1.77
N GLY A 86 2.88 20.38 0.82
CA GLY A 86 4.14 19.66 1.03
C GLY A 86 3.91 18.26 1.61
N SER A 87 4.44 18.00 2.78
CA SER A 87 4.26 16.73 3.49
C SER A 87 2.98 16.63 4.31
N ARG A 88 2.20 17.70 4.43
CA ARG A 88 1.00 17.74 5.27
C ARG A 88 -0.26 17.54 4.44
N LEU A 89 -1.13 16.65 4.86
CA LEU A 89 -2.45 16.36 4.30
C LEU A 89 -3.51 16.69 5.34
N THR A 90 -4.44 17.57 4.99
CA THR A 90 -5.59 17.90 5.83
C THR A 90 -6.89 17.56 5.10
N PHE A 91 -7.92 17.18 5.83
CA PHE A 91 -9.23 16.85 5.28
C PHE A 91 -10.32 17.02 6.31
N LYS A 92 -11.56 17.13 5.85
CA LYS A 92 -12.76 17.05 6.68
C LYS A 92 -13.43 15.69 6.51
N MET A 93 -14.11 15.24 7.56
CA MET A 93 -14.88 14.01 7.55
C MET A 93 -16.26 14.27 8.14
N THR A 94 -17.29 13.80 7.46
CA THR A 94 -18.68 13.84 7.94
C THR A 94 -19.26 12.44 7.89
N CYS A 95 -19.65 11.92 9.03
CA CYS A 95 -20.28 10.62 9.19
C CYS A 95 -21.77 10.81 9.47
N THR A 96 -22.60 10.01 8.83
CA THR A 96 -24.06 10.00 8.97
C THR A 96 -24.52 8.71 9.66
N GLY A 97 -25.80 8.61 9.97
CA GLY A 97 -26.38 7.45 10.65
C GLY A 97 -26.89 7.79 12.05
N ASN A 98 -26.99 6.77 12.90
CA ASN A 98 -27.56 6.93 14.24
C ASN A 98 -26.75 7.83 15.17
N ASN A 99 -25.44 7.91 14.95
CA ASN A 99 -24.52 8.75 15.70
C ASN A 99 -23.76 9.65 14.73
N PRO A 100 -24.35 10.76 14.25
CA PRO A 100 -23.72 11.63 13.29
C PRO A 100 -22.51 12.34 13.92
N MET A 101 -21.39 12.34 13.20
CA MET A 101 -20.14 12.95 13.65
C MET A 101 -19.51 13.76 12.53
N THR A 102 -18.84 14.82 12.89
CA THR A 102 -18.00 15.62 11.99
C THR A 102 -16.61 15.77 12.57
N GLY A 103 -15.63 15.92 11.72
CA GLY A 103 -14.27 16.08 12.20
C GLY A 103 -13.28 16.51 11.13
N THR A 104 -12.03 16.56 11.55
CA THR A 104 -10.90 16.94 10.73
C THR A 104 -9.77 15.94 10.91
N GLY A 105 -9.07 15.64 9.84
CA GLY A 105 -7.83 14.89 9.85
C GLY A 105 -6.64 15.75 9.46
N ASP A 106 -5.51 15.43 10.03
CA ASP A 106 -4.23 16.10 9.79
C ASP A 106 -3.13 15.05 9.82
N PHE A 107 -2.53 14.77 8.67
CA PHE A 107 -1.47 13.79 8.51
C PHE A 107 -0.20 14.46 8.03
N THR A 108 0.93 14.02 8.55
CA THR A 108 2.25 14.40 8.10
C THR A 108 2.97 13.19 7.52
N PHE A 109 3.36 13.27 6.26
CA PHE A 109 4.13 12.22 5.59
C PHE A 109 5.61 12.41 5.85
N VAL A 110 6.28 11.30 6.14
CA VAL A 110 7.71 11.20 6.36
C VAL A 110 8.32 10.19 5.37
N ALA A 111 9.64 10.06 5.34
CA ALA A 111 10.32 9.21 4.35
C ALA A 111 9.79 7.76 4.29
N ASN A 112 9.41 7.18 5.42
CA ASN A 112 9.00 5.77 5.52
C ASN A 112 7.61 5.59 6.12
N GLY A 113 6.71 6.57 5.96
CA GLY A 113 5.37 6.44 6.51
C GLY A 113 4.64 7.76 6.66
N TYR A 114 3.68 7.78 7.55
CA TYR A 114 2.95 8.99 7.94
C TYR A 114 2.44 8.86 9.36
N ASN A 115 2.24 10.00 10.01
CA ASN A 115 1.60 10.08 11.31
C ASN A 115 0.59 11.23 11.32
N GLY A 116 -0.34 11.18 12.25
CA GLY A 116 -1.33 12.24 12.36
C GLY A 116 -2.47 11.93 13.28
N GLN A 117 -3.47 12.77 13.22
CA GLN A 117 -4.66 12.66 14.06
C GLN A 117 -5.94 12.92 13.27
N ILE A 118 -6.99 12.21 13.65
CA ILE A 118 -8.36 12.50 13.25
C ILE A 118 -9.12 12.86 14.51
N ARG A 119 -9.72 14.05 14.53
CA ARG A 119 -10.56 14.53 15.64
C ARG A 119 -12.00 14.60 15.19
N MET A 120 -12.85 13.83 15.83
CA MET A 120 -14.27 13.73 15.53
C MET A 120 -15.08 14.29 16.71
N ARG A 121 -16.19 14.96 16.39
CA ARG A 121 -17.16 15.45 17.37
C ARG A 121 -18.56 15.16 16.87
N GLY A 122 -19.45 14.82 17.78
CA GLY A 122 -20.84 14.51 17.47
C GLY A 122 -21.64 14.22 18.71
N LYS A 123 -22.83 13.67 18.50
CA LYS A 123 -23.70 13.23 19.61
C LYS A 123 -23.86 11.71 19.54
N MET A 124 -23.70 11.06 20.69
CA MET A 124 -23.97 9.65 20.87
C MET A 124 -24.99 9.53 22.01
N GLU A 125 -26.13 8.94 21.73
CA GLU A 125 -27.24 8.82 22.70
C GLU A 125 -27.64 10.16 23.33
N GLY A 126 -27.60 11.25 22.55
CA GLY A 126 -27.94 12.60 23.00
C GLY A 126 -26.84 13.35 23.76
N GLN A 127 -25.74 12.71 24.10
CA GLN A 127 -24.57 13.32 24.75
C GLN A 127 -23.50 13.74 23.76
N GLU A 128 -22.87 14.89 24.00
CA GLU A 128 -21.75 15.32 23.20
C GLU A 128 -20.53 14.40 23.42
N MET A 129 -19.96 13.92 22.29
CA MET A 129 -18.81 13.04 22.28
C MET A 129 -17.69 13.65 21.43
N ALA A 130 -16.47 13.57 21.93
CA ALA A 130 -15.27 13.90 21.18
C ALA A 130 -14.36 12.66 21.13
N ILE A 131 -13.92 12.29 19.92
CA ILE A 131 -13.02 11.15 19.71
C ILE A 131 -11.77 11.68 19.02
N THR A 132 -10.60 11.33 19.55
CA THR A 132 -9.33 11.57 18.88
C THR A 132 -8.70 10.23 18.52
N GLN A 133 -8.39 10.06 17.25
CA GLN A 133 -7.62 8.92 16.74
C GLN A 133 -6.23 9.42 16.39
N THR A 134 -5.21 8.89 17.06
CA THR A 134 -3.81 9.11 16.70
C THR A 134 -3.35 7.92 15.86
N ILE A 135 -2.79 8.22 14.70
CA ILE A 135 -2.37 7.22 13.71
C ILE A 135 -0.87 7.36 13.51
N ASP A 136 -0.17 6.25 13.60
CA ASP A 136 1.23 6.11 13.19
C ASP A 136 1.33 4.96 12.20
N ALA A 137 1.80 5.25 10.99
CA ALA A 137 1.91 4.29 9.90
C ALA A 137 3.35 4.24 9.40
N ARG A 138 3.93 3.05 9.42
CA ARG A 138 5.29 2.80 8.96
C ARG A 138 5.28 1.79 7.81
N ARG A 139 5.98 2.12 6.73
CA ARG A 139 6.21 1.20 5.62
C ARG A 139 7.14 0.07 6.08
N VAL A 140 6.70 -1.17 5.92
CA VAL A 140 7.40 -2.38 6.39
C VAL A 140 7.85 -3.30 5.24
N GLY A 141 7.52 -2.96 4.00
CA GLY A 141 7.94 -3.75 2.83
C GLY A 141 6.97 -3.64 1.66
N GLY A 142 7.02 -4.61 0.78
CA GLY A 142 6.04 -4.80 -0.28
C GLY A 142 4.93 -5.76 0.16
N CYS A 143 3.73 -5.58 -0.40
CA CYS A 143 2.65 -6.54 -0.21
C CYS A 143 2.96 -7.83 -0.97
N THR A 144 2.77 -8.97 -0.33
CA THR A 144 2.72 -10.25 -1.03
C THR A 144 1.40 -10.33 -1.79
N ALA A 145 1.48 -10.57 -3.10
CA ALA A 145 0.29 -10.88 -3.89
C ALA A 145 -0.41 -12.11 -3.26
N ARG A 146 -1.70 -11.99 -2.99
CA ARG A 146 -2.56 -13.11 -2.62
C ARG A 146 -3.08 -13.77 -3.87
#